data_b7b59d66555c145dd958b7d4b7706190
#
_entry.id   b7b59d66555c145dd958b7d4b7706190
#
_cell.length_a   1.000
_cell.length_b   1.000
_cell.length_c   1.000
_cell.angle_alpha   90.00
_cell.angle_beta   90.00
_cell.angle_gamma   90.00
#
_symmetry.space_group_name_H-M   'P 1'
#
loop_
_entity.id
_entity.type
_entity.pdbx_description
1 polymer ?
#
loop_
_entity_poly.entity_id
_entity_poly.type
_entity_poly.pdbx_seq_one_letter_code
_entity_poly.pdbx_strand_id
1 'polypeptide(L)'
;AVDLSGTWPLAWPAEARPFHAWTAQWLRWLSPYQWNPLGLDPLRDVVQRHVRPADLRRSPVALFVTATSVRSGQPRVFSASDLSVDALLASACLPQLFRAVHIDGEPYWDGGYSGNPALWPLIYRTSALDLVLVRINPLERTRLPATADEIADRVNEITFNAGLVGELRAIAFVHKLVSEGRVDPGRYKDLRLHMVADDAGLAPLPPSSKLNTDRAFLLRLRGLGRDAADRWLQAHRHDLGRRSSLDVRATFLERQG
;
A
#
# COMPACT_ATOMS: atom_id res chain seq x y z
N ALA A 1 -23.42 6.46 -2.51
CA ALA A 1 -23.10 6.47 -1.08
C ALA A 1 -23.30 5.05 -0.57
N VAL A 2 -22.21 4.35 -0.24
CA VAL A 2 -22.30 3.01 0.36
C VAL A 2 -22.65 3.23 1.82
N ASP A 3 -23.79 2.69 2.23
CA ASP A 3 -24.21 2.71 3.63
C ASP A 3 -23.35 1.68 4.40
N LEU A 4 -22.41 2.18 5.20
CA LEU A 4 -21.53 1.39 6.07
C LEU A 4 -22.12 1.22 7.48
N SER A 5 -23.43 1.44 7.68
CA SER A 5 -24.09 1.32 8.99
C SER A 5 -24.36 -0.12 9.43
N GLY A 6 -23.93 -1.12 8.67
CA GLY A 6 -23.95 -2.52 9.07
C GLY A 6 -23.04 -2.72 10.29
N THR A 7 -23.66 -2.87 11.46
CA THR A 7 -23.02 -3.14 12.74
C THR A 7 -22.08 -4.34 12.65
N TRP A 8 -20.78 -4.10 12.72
CA TRP A 8 -19.81 -5.17 12.97
C TRP A 8 -20.06 -5.73 14.37
N PRO A 9 -20.13 -7.07 14.55
CA PRO A 9 -20.35 -7.68 15.85
C PRO A 9 -19.17 -7.50 16.84
N LEU A 10 -18.18 -6.68 16.52
CA LEU A 10 -17.01 -6.37 17.35
C LEU A 10 -16.91 -4.90 17.80
N ALA A 11 -18.02 -4.17 17.83
CA ALA A 11 -18.10 -2.91 18.57
C ALA A 11 -18.19 -3.25 20.07
N TRP A 12 -17.03 -3.38 20.72
CA TRP A 12 -16.92 -3.69 22.14
C TRP A 12 -17.20 -2.44 22.98
N PRO A 13 -17.91 -2.57 24.12
CA PRO A 13 -18.20 -1.46 25.01
C PRO A 13 -16.92 -0.78 25.50
N ALA A 14 -16.97 0.55 25.70
CA ALA A 14 -15.82 1.34 26.14
C ALA A 14 -15.21 0.85 27.47
N GLU A 15 -15.98 0.19 28.27
CA GLU A 15 -15.61 -0.37 29.59
C GLU A 15 -14.70 -1.62 29.49
N ALA A 16 -14.64 -2.27 28.32
CA ALA A 16 -13.81 -3.45 28.07
C ALA A 16 -12.41 -3.13 27.53
N ARG A 17 -12.05 -1.85 27.36
CA ARG A 17 -10.77 -1.41 26.80
C ARG A 17 -9.50 -1.95 27.48
N PRO A 18 -9.39 -2.01 28.83
CA PRO A 18 -8.17 -2.55 29.45
C PRO A 18 -7.98 -4.05 29.24
N PHE A 19 -9.07 -4.82 29.21
CA PHE A 19 -9.02 -6.26 28.97
C PHE A 19 -8.59 -6.59 27.52
N HIS A 20 -9.02 -5.75 26.55
CA HIS A 20 -8.65 -5.91 25.14
C HIS A 20 -7.20 -5.55 24.85
N ALA A 21 -6.65 -4.54 25.51
CA ALA A 21 -5.25 -4.21 25.36
C ALA A 21 -4.37 -5.39 25.80
N TRP A 22 -4.75 -6.05 26.89
CA TRP A 22 -4.01 -7.19 27.43
C TRP A 22 -4.14 -8.46 26.55
N THR A 23 -5.36 -8.79 26.13
CA THR A 23 -5.60 -9.94 25.22
C THR A 23 -5.00 -9.71 23.84
N ALA A 24 -5.06 -8.49 23.30
CA ALA A 24 -4.40 -8.15 22.03
C ALA A 24 -2.88 -8.30 22.11
N GLN A 25 -2.27 -8.01 23.25
CA GLN A 25 -0.82 -8.19 23.46
C GLN A 25 -0.44 -9.68 23.50
N TRP A 26 -1.24 -10.53 24.13
CA TRP A 26 -1.00 -11.98 24.11
C TRP A 26 -1.23 -12.60 22.73
N LEU A 27 -2.25 -12.16 21.98
CA LEU A 27 -2.53 -12.60 20.62
C LEU A 27 -1.39 -12.28 19.63
N ARG A 28 -0.56 -11.28 19.91
CA ARG A 28 0.62 -10.94 19.08
C ARG A 28 1.74 -11.99 19.14
N TRP A 29 1.77 -12.83 20.20
CA TRP A 29 2.68 -13.96 20.31
C TRP A 29 2.19 -15.21 19.59
N LEU A 30 0.90 -15.24 19.23
CA LEU A 30 0.29 -16.36 18.51
C LEU A 30 0.22 -16.05 17.02
N SER A 31 0.59 -17.04 16.21
CA SER A 31 0.42 -16.95 14.77
C SER A 31 -1.07 -16.98 14.39
N PRO A 32 -1.48 -16.48 13.20
CA PRO A 32 -2.85 -16.64 12.72
C PRO A 32 -3.30 -18.10 12.62
N TYR A 33 -2.38 -19.02 12.51
CA TYR A 33 -2.67 -20.46 12.49
C TYR A 33 -3.03 -21.01 13.87
N GLN A 34 -2.61 -20.34 14.94
CA GLN A 34 -2.88 -20.72 16.33
C GLN A 34 -4.14 -20.06 16.87
N TRP A 35 -4.31 -18.73 16.68
CA TRP A 35 -5.47 -18.02 17.22
C TRP A 35 -6.71 -18.10 16.34
N ASN A 36 -6.56 -18.39 15.03
CA ASN A 36 -7.65 -18.58 14.07
C ASN A 36 -7.56 -19.95 13.39
N PRO A 37 -7.71 -21.07 14.13
CA PRO A 37 -7.54 -22.42 13.57
C PRO A 37 -8.60 -22.74 12.50
N LEU A 38 -9.76 -22.11 12.55
CA LEU A 38 -10.84 -22.28 11.57
C LEU A 38 -10.61 -21.48 10.28
N GLY A 39 -9.62 -20.57 10.26
CA GLY A 39 -9.33 -19.76 9.09
C GLY A 39 -10.46 -18.78 8.73
N LEU A 40 -11.16 -18.24 9.73
CA LEU A 40 -12.20 -17.24 9.51
C LEU A 40 -11.59 -15.99 8.84
N ASP A 41 -12.20 -15.57 7.75
CA ASP A 41 -11.75 -14.43 6.95
C ASP A 41 -12.93 -13.49 6.65
N PRO A 42 -13.29 -12.60 7.60
CA PRO A 42 -14.39 -11.67 7.40
C PRO A 42 -14.14 -10.66 6.28
N LEU A 43 -12.87 -10.40 5.90
CA LEU A 43 -12.55 -9.55 4.77
C LEU A 43 -13.00 -10.18 3.45
N ARG A 44 -12.96 -11.50 3.35
CA ARG A 44 -13.47 -12.25 2.19
C ARG A 44 -14.94 -11.94 1.91
N ASP A 45 -15.77 -11.96 2.94
CA ASP A 45 -17.20 -11.68 2.80
C ASP A 45 -17.44 -10.24 2.33
N VAL A 46 -16.67 -9.29 2.85
CA VAL A 46 -16.75 -7.89 2.43
C VAL A 46 -16.34 -7.75 0.97
N VAL A 47 -15.20 -8.32 0.58
CA VAL A 47 -14.71 -8.25 -0.80
C VAL A 47 -15.71 -8.89 -1.76
N GLN A 48 -16.23 -10.08 -1.45
CA GLN A 48 -17.21 -10.78 -2.29
C GLN A 48 -18.52 -10.01 -2.47
N ARG A 49 -18.97 -9.26 -1.45
CA ARG A 49 -20.18 -8.44 -1.55
C ARG A 49 -20.01 -7.20 -2.42
N HIS A 50 -18.82 -6.61 -2.43
CA HIS A 50 -18.58 -5.30 -3.05
C HIS A 50 -17.80 -5.37 -4.36
N VAL A 51 -17.09 -6.47 -4.62
CA VAL A 51 -16.22 -6.61 -5.78
C VAL A 51 -16.62 -7.83 -6.60
N ARG A 52 -16.94 -7.59 -7.85
CA ARG A 52 -17.18 -8.64 -8.84
C ARG A 52 -15.97 -8.74 -9.77
N PRO A 53 -15.18 -9.82 -9.73
CA PRO A 53 -13.99 -9.96 -10.58
C PRO A 53 -14.28 -9.81 -12.08
N ALA A 54 -15.49 -10.22 -12.51
CA ALA A 54 -15.92 -10.04 -13.89
C ALA A 54 -16.00 -8.57 -14.30
N ASP A 55 -16.45 -7.68 -13.40
CA ASP A 55 -16.52 -6.23 -13.68
C ASP A 55 -15.14 -5.61 -13.73
N LEU A 56 -14.23 -6.05 -12.86
CA LEU A 56 -12.81 -5.62 -12.88
C LEU A 56 -12.14 -5.99 -14.21
N ARG A 57 -12.40 -7.20 -14.72
CA ARG A 57 -11.83 -7.68 -15.98
C ARG A 57 -12.38 -6.95 -17.20
N ARG A 58 -13.61 -6.42 -17.13
CA ARG A 58 -14.25 -5.63 -18.19
C ARG A 58 -13.98 -4.13 -18.09
N SER A 59 -13.34 -3.70 -17.00
CA SER A 59 -13.04 -2.28 -16.78
C SER A 59 -12.12 -1.74 -17.89
N PRO A 60 -12.37 -0.53 -18.39
CA PRO A 60 -11.44 0.16 -19.28
C PRO A 60 -10.16 0.59 -18.55
N VAL A 61 -10.17 0.56 -17.21
CA VAL A 61 -8.99 0.86 -16.37
C VAL A 61 -8.26 -0.45 -16.11
N ALA A 62 -6.99 -0.52 -16.52
CA ALA A 62 -6.14 -1.65 -16.20
C ALA A 62 -5.79 -1.65 -14.70
N LEU A 63 -6.16 -2.73 -14.02
CA LEU A 63 -5.85 -2.93 -12.61
C LEU A 63 -4.71 -3.95 -12.46
N PHE A 64 -3.70 -3.58 -11.67
CA PHE A 64 -2.60 -4.45 -11.26
C PHE A 64 -2.62 -4.59 -9.74
N VAL A 65 -2.64 -5.82 -9.27
CA VAL A 65 -2.65 -6.15 -7.84
C VAL A 65 -1.43 -7.00 -7.54
N THR A 66 -0.64 -6.61 -6.54
CA THR A 66 0.60 -7.30 -6.19
C THR A 66 0.41 -8.10 -4.90
N ALA A 67 0.90 -9.33 -4.89
CA ALA A 67 1.07 -10.13 -3.68
C ALA A 67 2.49 -10.71 -3.63
N THR A 68 2.97 -11.05 -2.43
CA THR A 68 4.31 -11.59 -2.21
C THR A 68 4.22 -13.10 -2.02
N SER A 69 4.91 -13.90 -2.85
CA SER A 69 5.05 -15.33 -2.62
C SER A 69 5.75 -15.59 -1.29
N VAL A 70 5.14 -16.39 -0.43
CA VAL A 70 5.72 -16.73 0.89
C VAL A 70 7.00 -17.55 0.75
N ARG A 71 7.06 -18.41 -0.27
CA ARG A 71 8.19 -19.31 -0.47
C ARG A 71 9.41 -18.63 -1.07
N SER A 72 9.20 -17.71 -2.02
CA SER A 72 10.31 -17.09 -2.77
C SER A 72 10.61 -15.65 -2.36
N GLY A 73 9.67 -14.98 -1.67
CA GLY A 73 9.72 -13.53 -1.41
C GLY A 73 9.49 -12.67 -2.66
N GLN A 74 9.24 -13.29 -3.81
CA GLN A 74 9.09 -12.57 -5.07
C GLN A 74 7.68 -12.00 -5.25
N PRO A 75 7.53 -10.83 -5.88
CA PRO A 75 6.23 -10.27 -6.21
C PRO A 75 5.55 -11.08 -7.32
N ARG A 76 4.27 -11.39 -7.14
CA ARG A 76 3.36 -11.81 -8.22
C ARG A 76 2.36 -10.69 -8.49
N VAL A 77 2.26 -10.28 -9.75
CA VAL A 77 1.30 -9.27 -10.18
C VAL A 77 0.13 -9.94 -10.89
N PHE A 78 -1.06 -9.77 -10.32
CA PHE A 78 -2.33 -10.20 -10.88
C PHE A 78 -2.93 -9.07 -11.70
N SER A 79 -3.41 -9.38 -12.90
CA SER A 79 -4.04 -8.41 -13.80
C SER A 79 -5.01 -9.11 -14.75
N ALA A 80 -5.96 -8.39 -15.30
CA ALA A 80 -6.92 -8.89 -16.29
C ALA A 80 -7.53 -10.25 -15.87
N SER A 81 -7.20 -11.36 -16.56
CA SER A 81 -7.77 -12.70 -16.31
C SER A 81 -7.46 -13.25 -14.93
N ASP A 82 -6.32 -12.85 -14.34
CA ASP A 82 -5.85 -13.39 -13.06
C ASP A 82 -6.51 -12.71 -11.85
N LEU A 83 -7.26 -11.61 -12.09
CA LEU A 83 -7.98 -10.91 -11.03
C LEU A 83 -9.09 -11.80 -10.46
N SER A 84 -8.99 -12.06 -9.17
CA SER A 84 -9.92 -12.87 -8.39
C SER A 84 -10.09 -12.28 -6.99
N VAL A 85 -11.08 -12.76 -6.24
CA VAL A 85 -11.21 -12.42 -4.82
C VAL A 85 -9.95 -12.82 -4.06
N ASP A 86 -9.39 -13.99 -4.35
CA ASP A 86 -8.17 -14.46 -3.69
C ASP A 86 -6.96 -13.58 -4.01
N ALA A 87 -6.83 -13.06 -5.23
CA ALA A 87 -5.76 -12.10 -5.56
C ALA A 87 -5.87 -10.81 -4.76
N LEU A 88 -7.09 -10.29 -4.57
CA LEU A 88 -7.31 -9.10 -3.75
C LEU A 88 -7.01 -9.36 -2.26
N LEU A 89 -7.46 -10.51 -1.73
CA LEU A 89 -7.19 -10.91 -0.35
C LEU A 89 -5.71 -11.17 -0.12
N ALA A 90 -5.02 -11.80 -1.07
CA ALA A 90 -3.57 -12.03 -1.01
C ALA A 90 -2.80 -10.71 -0.92
N SER A 91 -3.21 -9.70 -1.70
CA SER A 91 -2.58 -8.37 -1.70
C SER A 91 -2.75 -7.59 -0.40
N ALA A 92 -3.67 -7.97 0.47
CA ALA A 92 -3.95 -7.36 1.77
C ALA A 92 -3.69 -8.32 2.95
N CYS A 93 -3.06 -9.47 2.69
CA CYS A 93 -2.81 -10.52 3.66
C CYS A 93 -1.59 -10.22 4.53
N LEU A 94 -1.80 -9.48 5.62
CA LEU A 94 -0.76 -9.24 6.62
C LEU A 94 -0.47 -10.52 7.40
N PRO A 95 0.77 -11.03 7.41
CA PRO A 95 1.12 -12.33 7.99
C PRO A 95 0.89 -12.43 9.50
N GLN A 96 0.84 -11.31 10.20
CA GLN A 96 0.56 -11.26 11.64
C GLN A 96 -0.94 -11.39 11.95
N LEU A 97 -1.81 -11.11 10.96
CA LEU A 97 -3.27 -11.04 11.15
C LEU A 97 -4.01 -12.16 10.43
N PHE A 98 -3.50 -12.60 9.29
CA PHE A 98 -4.20 -13.54 8.41
C PHE A 98 -3.32 -14.73 8.04
N ARG A 99 -3.95 -15.87 7.84
CA ARG A 99 -3.30 -17.02 7.21
C ARG A 99 -2.97 -16.68 5.77
N ALA A 100 -1.87 -17.23 5.24
CA ALA A 100 -1.49 -17.05 3.85
C ALA A 100 -2.64 -17.45 2.91
N VAL A 101 -2.89 -16.64 1.89
CA VAL A 101 -3.87 -16.95 0.84
C VAL A 101 -3.21 -17.87 -0.19
N HIS A 102 -3.84 -19.00 -0.51
CA HIS A 102 -3.32 -19.94 -1.49
C HIS A 102 -3.96 -19.70 -2.86
N ILE A 103 -3.16 -19.51 -3.89
CA ILE A 103 -3.57 -19.38 -5.29
C ILE A 103 -2.70 -20.30 -6.13
N ASP A 104 -3.31 -21.24 -6.84
CA ASP A 104 -2.61 -22.23 -7.67
C ASP A 104 -1.56 -23.04 -6.89
N GLY A 105 -1.85 -23.34 -5.61
CA GLY A 105 -0.95 -24.11 -4.72
C GLY A 105 0.21 -23.31 -4.11
N GLU A 106 0.34 -22.05 -4.44
CA GLU A 106 1.36 -21.13 -3.89
C GLU A 106 0.76 -20.24 -2.80
N PRO A 107 1.37 -20.14 -1.59
CA PRO A 107 0.92 -19.25 -0.53
C PRO A 107 1.41 -17.81 -0.78
N TYR A 108 0.54 -16.85 -0.51
CA TYR A 108 0.81 -15.41 -0.67
C TYR A 108 0.52 -14.61 0.59
N TRP A 109 1.34 -13.58 0.79
CA TRP A 109 1.16 -12.49 1.73
C TRP A 109 0.98 -11.16 0.99
N ASP A 110 0.74 -10.09 1.76
CA ASP A 110 0.59 -8.71 1.29
C ASP A 110 1.71 -8.31 0.30
N GLY A 111 1.30 -7.67 -0.79
CA GLY A 111 2.21 -7.22 -1.83
C GLY A 111 3.20 -6.17 -1.37
N GLY A 112 2.89 -5.45 -0.30
CA GLY A 112 3.75 -4.43 0.28
C GLY A 112 5.11 -4.94 0.75
N TYR A 113 5.26 -6.25 1.01
CA TYR A 113 6.54 -6.84 1.38
C TYR A 113 7.53 -6.95 0.21
N SER A 114 7.06 -7.01 -1.03
CA SER A 114 7.92 -7.11 -2.22
C SER A 114 7.84 -5.90 -3.16
N GLY A 115 6.79 -5.06 -3.05
CA GLY A 115 6.63 -3.84 -3.84
C GLY A 115 5.43 -3.02 -3.39
N ASN A 116 5.67 -1.81 -2.85
CA ASN A 116 4.61 -0.96 -2.28
C ASN A 116 4.68 0.50 -2.81
N PRO A 117 4.06 0.76 -3.95
CA PRO A 117 3.54 -0.18 -4.95
C PRO A 117 4.65 -0.74 -5.84
N ALA A 118 4.38 -1.85 -6.54
CA ALA A 118 5.17 -2.28 -7.67
C ALA A 118 4.86 -1.37 -8.87
N LEU A 119 5.84 -0.61 -9.37
CA LEU A 119 5.68 0.33 -10.49
C LEU A 119 5.96 -0.32 -11.85
N TRP A 120 6.82 -1.35 -11.88
CA TRP A 120 7.24 -2.01 -13.10
C TRP A 120 6.07 -2.53 -13.97
N PRO A 121 4.89 -2.98 -13.45
CA PRO A 121 3.79 -3.38 -14.33
C PRO A 121 3.22 -2.20 -15.13
N LEU A 122 3.20 -1.01 -14.54
CA LEU A 122 2.77 0.20 -15.23
C LEU A 122 3.77 0.61 -16.30
N ILE A 123 5.06 0.40 -16.04
CA ILE A 123 6.14 0.71 -16.99
C ILE A 123 6.06 -0.19 -18.21
N TYR A 124 5.94 -1.51 -18.00
CA TYR A 124 6.05 -2.48 -19.09
C TYR A 124 4.73 -2.85 -19.76
N ARG A 125 3.58 -2.68 -19.06
CA ARG A 125 2.28 -3.19 -19.54
C ARG A 125 1.27 -2.09 -19.89
N THR A 126 1.64 -0.81 -19.77
CA THR A 126 0.78 0.32 -20.15
C THR A 126 1.52 1.29 -21.05
N SER A 127 0.78 2.19 -21.70
CA SER A 127 1.35 3.32 -22.46
C SER A 127 1.49 4.60 -21.63
N ALA A 128 1.10 4.58 -20.34
CA ALA A 128 1.16 5.74 -19.48
C ALA A 128 2.60 6.24 -19.32
N LEU A 129 2.76 7.56 -19.41
CA LEU A 129 4.00 8.24 -19.14
C LEU A 129 3.95 9.00 -17.81
N ASP A 130 2.75 9.39 -17.35
CA ASP A 130 2.56 10.01 -16.04
C ASP A 130 2.17 8.95 -15.03
N LEU A 131 2.92 8.87 -13.92
CA LEU A 131 2.63 8.01 -12.79
C LEU A 131 2.38 8.88 -11.55
N VAL A 132 1.18 8.76 -10.97
CA VAL A 132 0.83 9.45 -9.73
C VAL A 132 0.89 8.45 -8.58
N LEU A 133 1.82 8.66 -7.67
CA LEU A 133 1.94 7.90 -6.42
C LEU A 133 1.03 8.52 -5.36
N VAL A 134 0.13 7.72 -4.78
CA VAL A 134 -0.61 8.11 -3.58
C VAL A 134 0.06 7.43 -2.39
N ARG A 135 0.80 8.20 -1.59
CA ARG A 135 1.59 7.67 -0.48
C ARG A 135 0.91 7.94 0.86
N ILE A 136 0.69 6.88 1.61
CA ILE A 136 0.05 6.93 2.94
C ILE A 136 1.02 6.65 4.10
N ASN A 137 2.20 6.07 3.82
CA ASN A 137 3.20 5.84 4.85
C ASN A 137 4.21 6.99 4.83
N PRO A 138 4.46 7.68 5.95
CA PRO A 138 5.52 8.68 6.05
C PRO A 138 6.89 8.08 5.73
N LEU A 139 7.75 8.84 5.07
CA LEU A 139 9.13 8.41 4.77
C LEU A 139 10.01 8.51 6.02
N GLU A 140 9.74 9.50 6.84
CA GLU A 140 10.52 9.79 8.03
C GLU A 140 9.69 9.71 9.30
N ARG A 141 10.36 9.33 10.38
CA ARG A 141 9.86 9.43 11.74
C ARG A 141 10.85 10.24 12.56
N THR A 142 10.39 11.30 13.17
CA THR A 142 11.23 12.16 14.02
C THR A 142 11.59 11.50 15.33
N ARG A 143 10.70 10.62 15.84
CA ARG A 143 10.91 9.91 17.11
C ARG A 143 11.59 8.57 16.87
N LEU A 144 12.66 8.29 17.62
CA LEU A 144 13.29 6.98 17.66
C LEU A 144 12.35 5.98 18.36
N PRO A 145 12.08 4.80 17.77
CA PRO A 145 11.29 3.76 18.42
C PRO A 145 12.05 3.19 19.62
N ALA A 146 11.38 3.10 20.77
CA ALA A 146 11.98 2.66 22.03
C ALA A 146 11.36 1.36 22.57
N THR A 147 10.13 1.05 22.22
CA THR A 147 9.48 -0.19 22.63
C THR A 147 9.57 -1.26 21.54
N ALA A 148 9.44 -2.54 21.92
CA ALA A 148 9.46 -3.64 20.97
C ALA A 148 8.41 -3.45 19.85
N ASP A 149 7.24 -2.95 20.20
CA ASP A 149 6.15 -2.67 19.24
C ASP A 149 6.51 -1.55 18.28
N GLU A 150 7.03 -0.43 18.78
CA GLU A 150 7.49 0.69 17.95
C GLU A 150 8.63 0.26 17.01
N ILE A 151 9.54 -0.60 17.49
CA ILE A 151 10.64 -1.15 16.67
C ILE A 151 10.06 -2.05 15.57
N ALA A 152 9.17 -2.98 15.91
CA ALA A 152 8.54 -3.86 14.92
C ALA A 152 7.75 -3.08 13.86
N ASP A 153 6.99 -2.08 14.28
CA ASP A 153 6.26 -1.18 13.41
C ASP A 153 7.21 -0.42 12.46
N ARG A 154 8.34 0.07 12.98
CA ARG A 154 9.32 0.79 12.16
C ARG A 154 10.04 -0.12 11.17
N VAL A 155 10.38 -1.34 11.56
CA VAL A 155 10.94 -2.35 10.64
C VAL A 155 9.98 -2.65 9.50
N ASN A 156 8.68 -2.83 9.79
CA ASN A 156 7.66 -3.01 8.78
C ASN A 156 7.58 -1.80 7.82
N GLU A 157 7.55 -0.57 8.33
CA GLU A 157 7.54 0.64 7.49
C GLU A 157 8.75 0.72 6.56
N ILE A 158 9.95 0.44 7.09
CA ILE A 158 11.19 0.43 6.31
C ILE A 158 11.10 -0.62 5.20
N THR A 159 10.66 -1.83 5.54
CA THR A 159 10.50 -2.92 4.57
C THR A 159 9.51 -2.55 3.46
N PHE A 160 8.36 -1.99 3.81
CA PHE A 160 7.35 -1.58 2.84
C PHE A 160 7.82 -0.44 1.93
N ASN A 161 8.70 0.44 2.40
CA ASN A 161 9.23 1.54 1.58
C ASN A 161 10.44 1.13 0.72
N ALA A 162 11.17 0.09 1.12
CA ALA A 162 12.42 -0.31 0.46
C ALA A 162 12.23 -0.67 -1.02
N GLY A 163 11.17 -1.41 -1.35
CA GLY A 163 10.82 -1.77 -2.73
C GLY A 163 10.58 -0.54 -3.60
N LEU A 164 9.77 0.40 -3.14
CA LEU A 164 9.49 1.65 -3.85
C LEU A 164 10.74 2.47 -4.09
N VAL A 165 11.60 2.63 -3.07
CA VAL A 165 12.87 3.38 -3.21
C VAL A 165 13.76 2.74 -4.26
N GLY A 166 13.83 1.40 -4.31
CA GLY A 166 14.58 0.66 -5.33
C GLY A 166 14.07 0.94 -6.75
N GLU A 167 12.76 0.87 -6.97
CA GLU A 167 12.15 1.16 -8.27
C GLU A 167 12.32 2.62 -8.67
N LEU A 168 12.12 3.57 -7.75
CA LEU A 168 12.32 4.99 -8.03
C LEU A 168 13.78 5.32 -8.38
N ARG A 169 14.75 4.64 -7.75
CA ARG A 169 16.18 4.76 -8.11
C ARG A 169 16.44 4.29 -9.54
N ALA A 170 15.84 3.17 -9.94
CA ALA A 170 15.95 2.66 -11.32
C ALA A 170 15.32 3.63 -12.32
N ILE A 171 14.14 4.18 -12.03
CA ILE A 171 13.48 5.18 -12.88
C ILE A 171 14.35 6.44 -13.00
N ALA A 172 14.87 6.97 -11.89
CA ALA A 172 15.73 8.14 -11.89
C ALA A 172 17.02 7.91 -12.69
N PHE A 173 17.57 6.70 -12.65
CA PHE A 173 18.74 6.33 -13.44
C PHE A 173 18.42 6.32 -14.94
N VAL A 174 17.29 5.73 -15.36
CA VAL A 174 16.86 5.74 -16.76
C VAL A 174 16.61 7.17 -17.23
N HIS A 175 15.89 7.98 -16.44
CA HIS A 175 15.66 9.40 -16.75
C HIS A 175 16.97 10.16 -16.98
N LYS A 176 17.98 9.93 -16.14
CA LYS A 176 19.34 10.50 -16.31
C LYS A 176 19.98 10.08 -17.64
N LEU A 177 19.92 8.80 -17.98
CA LEU A 177 20.51 8.31 -19.25
C LEU A 177 19.82 8.90 -20.48
N VAL A 178 18.48 9.06 -20.43
CA VAL A 178 17.70 9.69 -21.50
C VAL A 178 18.06 11.18 -21.62
N SER A 179 18.11 11.90 -20.51
CA SER A 179 18.43 13.35 -20.49
C SER A 179 19.86 13.65 -20.94
N GLU A 180 20.81 12.74 -20.70
CA GLU A 180 22.21 12.85 -21.17
C GLU A 180 22.39 12.35 -22.61
N GLY A 181 21.33 11.92 -23.30
CA GLY A 181 21.39 11.39 -24.66
C GLY A 181 22.16 10.08 -24.80
N ARG A 182 22.33 9.33 -23.69
CA ARG A 182 23.07 8.06 -23.66
C ARG A 182 22.27 6.85 -24.12
N VAL A 183 20.94 6.98 -24.15
CA VAL A 183 20.01 5.95 -24.61
C VAL A 183 18.95 6.59 -25.50
N ASP A 184 18.43 5.80 -26.43
CA ASP A 184 17.39 6.23 -27.36
C ASP A 184 16.06 6.45 -26.61
N PRO A 185 15.51 7.68 -26.57
CA PRO A 185 14.25 7.94 -25.89
C PRO A 185 13.05 7.21 -26.52
N GLY A 186 13.17 6.72 -27.78
CA GLY A 186 12.14 5.89 -28.39
C GLY A 186 12.08 4.47 -27.85
N ARG A 187 13.14 3.99 -27.20
CA ARG A 187 13.24 2.63 -26.63
C ARG A 187 12.98 2.57 -25.13
N TYR A 188 13.09 3.70 -24.44
CA TYR A 188 12.93 3.80 -22.98
C TYR A 188 11.88 4.85 -22.66
N LYS A 189 10.95 4.51 -21.75
CA LYS A 189 9.97 5.47 -21.29
C LYS A 189 10.62 6.52 -20.41
N ASP A 190 10.52 7.78 -20.78
CA ASP A 190 10.82 8.90 -19.89
C ASP A 190 9.59 9.22 -19.06
N LEU A 191 9.55 8.64 -17.86
CA LEU A 191 8.38 8.71 -16.98
C LEU A 191 8.32 10.04 -16.25
N ARG A 192 7.14 10.63 -16.21
CA ARG A 192 6.81 11.78 -15.37
C ARG A 192 6.22 11.29 -14.07
N LEU A 193 6.88 11.61 -12.97
CA LEU A 193 6.49 11.16 -11.64
C LEU A 193 5.84 12.28 -10.85
N HIS A 194 4.76 11.93 -10.18
CA HIS A 194 3.96 12.81 -9.33
C HIS A 194 3.69 12.10 -8.01
N MET A 195 3.48 12.84 -6.93
CA MET A 195 3.17 12.25 -5.63
C MET A 195 2.16 13.07 -4.86
N VAL A 196 1.10 12.42 -4.41
CA VAL A 196 0.17 12.95 -3.41
C VAL A 196 0.53 12.32 -2.07
N ALA A 197 0.87 13.14 -1.08
CA ALA A 197 1.23 12.70 0.27
C ALA A 197 0.86 13.77 1.29
N ASP A 198 0.67 13.35 2.55
CA ASP A 198 0.46 14.25 3.69
C ASP A 198 1.27 13.76 4.89
N ASP A 199 2.59 14.03 4.86
CA ASP A 199 3.48 13.62 5.95
C ASP A 199 3.13 14.33 7.27
N ALA A 200 2.74 15.60 7.20
CA ALA A 200 2.38 16.37 8.39
C ALA A 200 1.14 15.82 9.09
N GLY A 201 0.12 15.42 8.32
CA GLY A 201 -1.12 14.84 8.86
C GLY A 201 -0.98 13.38 9.31
N LEU A 202 -0.10 12.61 8.66
CA LEU A 202 0.03 11.16 8.89
C LEU A 202 1.18 10.79 9.83
N ALA A 203 2.27 11.57 9.91
CA ALA A 203 3.40 11.27 10.78
C ALA A 203 3.05 11.16 12.27
N PRO A 204 2.09 11.92 12.84
CA PRO A 204 1.69 11.74 14.22
C PRO A 204 0.95 10.44 14.51
N LEU A 205 0.44 9.76 13.48
CA LEU A 205 -0.33 8.53 13.64
C LEU A 205 0.61 7.33 13.77
N PRO A 206 0.44 6.48 14.81
CA PRO A 206 1.20 5.25 14.91
C PRO A 206 0.78 4.25 13.83
N PRO A 207 1.66 3.35 13.38
CA PRO A 207 1.31 2.30 12.40
C PRO A 207 0.12 1.43 12.82
N SER A 208 -0.05 1.17 14.12
CA SER A 208 -1.20 0.46 14.69
C SER A 208 -2.54 1.17 14.45
N SER A 209 -2.53 2.47 14.13
CA SER A 209 -3.75 3.20 13.76
C SER A 209 -4.45 2.66 12.51
N LYS A 210 -3.72 1.88 11.67
CA LYS A 210 -4.30 1.19 10.50
C LYS A 210 -5.38 0.18 10.88
N LEU A 211 -5.39 -0.30 12.13
CA LEU A 211 -6.41 -1.22 12.67
C LEU A 211 -7.56 -0.48 13.37
N ASN A 212 -7.51 0.84 13.43
CA ASN A 212 -8.57 1.64 14.03
C ASN A 212 -9.76 1.77 13.08
N THR A 213 -10.88 1.14 13.42
CA THR A 213 -12.14 1.14 12.66
C THR A 213 -13.13 2.19 13.13
N ASP A 214 -12.74 3.07 14.06
CA ASP A 214 -13.60 4.15 14.53
C ASP A 214 -14.03 5.07 13.39
N ARG A 215 -15.35 5.33 13.29
CA ARG A 215 -15.93 6.11 12.19
C ARG A 215 -15.40 7.53 12.14
N ALA A 216 -15.25 8.19 13.28
CA ALA A 216 -14.76 9.58 13.32
C ALA A 216 -13.30 9.63 12.88
N PHE A 217 -12.49 8.64 13.29
CA PHE A 217 -11.11 8.49 12.82
C PHE A 217 -11.03 8.28 11.31
N LEU A 218 -11.85 7.39 10.75
CA LEU A 218 -11.87 7.15 9.28
C LEU A 218 -12.33 8.39 8.50
N LEU A 219 -13.30 9.13 9.01
CA LEU A 219 -13.74 10.40 8.42
C LEU A 219 -12.65 11.47 8.47
N ARG A 220 -11.88 11.54 9.55
CA ARG A 220 -10.69 12.39 9.65
C ARG A 220 -9.64 12.03 8.62
N LEU A 221 -9.30 10.74 8.47
CA LEU A 221 -8.35 10.29 7.45
C LEU A 221 -8.82 10.64 6.03
N ARG A 222 -10.11 10.47 5.76
CA ARG A 222 -10.70 10.89 4.49
C ARG A 222 -10.54 12.40 4.24
N GLY A 223 -10.72 13.22 5.28
CA GLY A 223 -10.47 14.67 5.21
C GLY A 223 -9.02 14.97 4.83
N LEU A 224 -8.07 14.42 5.58
CA LEU A 224 -6.63 14.59 5.31
C LEU A 224 -6.26 14.20 3.86
N GLY A 225 -6.78 13.06 3.38
CA GLY A 225 -6.51 12.61 2.01
C GLY A 225 -7.09 13.54 0.94
N ARG A 226 -8.29 14.08 1.15
CA ARG A 226 -8.91 15.05 0.24
C ARG A 226 -8.14 16.35 0.21
N ASP A 227 -7.82 16.91 1.37
CA ASP A 227 -7.06 18.16 1.49
C ASP A 227 -5.67 18.02 0.83
N ALA A 228 -5.01 16.85 0.99
CA ALA A 228 -3.74 16.58 0.33
C ALA A 228 -3.89 16.53 -1.19
N ALA A 229 -4.94 15.87 -1.70
CA ALA A 229 -5.21 15.79 -3.12
C ALA A 229 -5.57 17.17 -3.70
N ASP A 230 -6.38 17.95 -3.03
CA ASP A 230 -6.78 19.29 -3.45
C ASP A 230 -5.58 20.25 -3.51
N ARG A 231 -4.72 20.24 -2.49
CA ARG A 231 -3.46 21.03 -2.50
C ARG A 231 -2.57 20.63 -3.68
N TRP A 232 -2.41 19.31 -3.90
CA TRP A 232 -1.59 18.80 -5.00
C TRP A 232 -2.17 19.19 -6.37
N LEU A 233 -3.49 19.04 -6.57
CA LEU A 233 -4.16 19.41 -7.82
C LEU A 233 -4.05 20.91 -8.11
N GLN A 234 -4.20 21.77 -7.11
CA GLN A 234 -4.03 23.21 -7.27
C GLN A 234 -2.62 23.57 -7.71
N ALA A 235 -1.60 22.93 -7.12
CA ALA A 235 -0.20 23.23 -7.41
C ALA A 235 0.31 22.59 -8.71
N HIS A 236 -0.13 21.36 -9.04
CA HIS A 236 0.55 20.49 -10.01
C HIS A 236 -0.33 19.92 -11.14
N ARG A 237 -1.63 20.24 -11.19
CA ARG A 237 -2.49 19.76 -12.27
C ARG A 237 -1.95 20.12 -13.67
N HIS A 238 -1.35 21.28 -13.81
CA HIS A 238 -0.78 21.76 -15.08
C HIS A 238 0.52 21.04 -15.49
N ASP A 239 1.16 20.32 -14.57
CA ASP A 239 2.38 19.54 -14.84
C ASP A 239 2.06 18.21 -15.51
N LEU A 240 0.83 17.67 -15.33
CA LEU A 240 0.40 16.42 -15.94
C LEU A 240 0.54 16.49 -17.46
N GLY A 241 1.12 15.45 -18.05
CA GLY A 241 1.39 15.36 -19.47
C GLY A 241 2.59 16.21 -19.95
N ARG A 242 3.23 16.97 -19.07
CA ARG A 242 4.29 17.93 -19.44
C ARG A 242 5.62 17.65 -18.75
N ARG A 243 5.62 17.51 -17.41
CA ARG A 243 6.84 17.32 -16.61
C ARG A 243 6.54 16.66 -15.30
N SER A 244 7.53 16.06 -14.66
CA SER A 244 7.42 15.55 -13.29
C SER A 244 7.15 16.70 -12.31
N SER A 245 6.26 16.46 -11.31
CA SER A 245 6.12 17.33 -10.15
C SER A 245 6.84 16.78 -8.91
N LEU A 246 7.38 15.55 -9.01
CA LEU A 246 8.16 14.90 -7.97
C LEU A 246 9.64 14.92 -8.34
N ASP A 247 10.46 15.54 -7.50
CA ASP A 247 11.91 15.34 -7.53
C ASP A 247 12.25 14.08 -6.73
N VAL A 248 12.49 12.99 -7.46
CA VAL A 248 12.82 11.68 -6.87
C VAL A 248 14.14 11.72 -6.13
N ARG A 249 15.14 12.45 -6.65
CA ARG A 249 16.48 12.50 -6.05
C ARG A 249 16.42 13.19 -4.71
N ALA A 250 15.89 14.40 -4.67
CA ALA A 250 15.75 15.17 -3.43
C ALA A 250 14.84 14.47 -2.40
N THR A 251 13.76 13.80 -2.86
CA THR A 251 12.78 13.19 -1.96
C THR A 251 13.21 11.85 -1.39
N PHE A 252 13.87 10.99 -2.19
CA PHE A 252 14.10 9.59 -1.85
C PHE A 252 15.56 9.16 -1.84
N LEU A 253 16.47 9.84 -2.57
CA LEU A 253 17.81 9.35 -2.84
C LEU A 253 18.93 10.18 -2.21
N GLU A 254 18.79 11.49 -2.11
CA GLU A 254 19.81 12.44 -1.66
C GLU A 254 19.55 12.99 -0.26
N ARG A 255 18.78 12.29 0.56
CA ARG A 255 18.64 12.65 1.97
C ARG A 255 19.94 12.35 2.69
N GLN A 256 20.84 13.32 2.63
CA GLN A 256 22.01 13.35 3.48
C GLN A 256 21.67 14.16 4.72
N GLY A 257 21.94 13.59 5.89
CA GLY A 257 21.83 14.28 7.17
C GLY A 257 22.84 15.42 7.29
#